data_143e1dc5352fa3dac4a565f7c223d5aa
#
_entry.id   143e1dc5352fa3dac4a565f7c223d5aa
#
_cell.length_a   1.000
_cell.length_b   1.000
_cell.length_c   1.000
_cell.angle_alpha   90.00
_cell.angle_beta   90.00
_cell.angle_gamma   90.00
#
_symmetry.space_group_name_H-M   'P 1'
#
loop_
_entity.id
_entity.type
_entity.pdbx_description
1 polymer ?
#
loop_
_entity_poly.entity_id
_entity_poly.type
_entity_poly.pdbx_seq_one_letter_code
_entity_poly.pdbx_strand_id
1 'polypeptide(L)'
;MIEAAMIWNEPNNKSHWDLESDPGWVQFARMTRLAGEAIGAEAPGLTRVLGCMAPIDPDFLGVLGAQGALDALDAVAVHGFPLDWNHWPIDAWPERIATIQAVTDKPVWVSEVGISTFGAEEVQEWGLRRTFELLSGRAPRIHWYSLYDLPAAWPATTRHREAEGSSYYRHFHMGLLDEHGRPKRAARIFHEFAPEFGLCQWFHFQDHRLDDAVRTMREMGVRRVRTGLSWADWFRPDCEAWFDRQMRALDEFDVTVTFCFTPEHRGTWAHHTAPPQVPEEFAEFCAAMIRRYAPGRADAIGAAAGGSRVAGGAEPSIGVFERADVGRG
;
A
#
# COMPACT_ATOMS: atom_id res chain seq x y z
N MET A 1 -6.34 14.96 -2.61
CA MET A 1 -5.15 15.39 -3.38
C MET A 1 -3.94 14.54 -2.98
N ILE A 2 -3.01 14.19 -3.90
CA ILE A 2 -1.83 13.41 -3.51
C ILE A 2 -0.92 14.25 -2.60
N GLU A 3 -0.70 13.79 -1.38
CA GLU A 3 0.21 14.37 -0.38
C GLU A 3 1.57 13.67 -0.39
N ALA A 4 1.59 12.38 -0.67
CA ALA A 4 2.80 11.57 -0.69
C ALA A 4 2.74 10.44 -1.73
N ALA A 5 3.88 10.08 -2.27
CA ALA A 5 4.07 8.96 -3.18
C ALA A 5 4.92 7.88 -2.51
N MET A 6 4.35 6.70 -2.34
CA MET A 6 5.03 5.52 -1.80
C MET A 6 5.48 4.61 -2.93
N ILE A 7 6.75 4.28 -2.95
CA ILE A 7 7.38 3.47 -3.99
C ILE A 7 7.42 2.03 -3.53
N TRP A 8 6.57 1.19 -4.14
CA TRP A 8 6.34 -0.22 -3.85
C TRP A 8 5.56 -0.50 -2.56
N ASN A 9 5.28 -1.80 -2.34
CA ASN A 9 4.63 -2.35 -1.15
C ASN A 9 5.38 -3.61 -0.69
N GLU A 10 5.79 -3.67 0.57
CA GLU A 10 6.43 -4.81 1.23
C GLU A 10 7.57 -5.48 0.43
N PRO A 11 8.58 -4.74 -0.03
CA PRO A 11 9.62 -5.29 -0.94
C PRO A 11 10.51 -6.36 -0.29
N ASN A 12 10.51 -6.49 1.02
CA ASN A 12 11.21 -7.55 1.75
C ASN A 12 10.32 -8.77 2.06
N ASN A 13 9.09 -8.79 1.51
CA ASN A 13 8.16 -9.90 1.60
C ASN A 13 8.08 -10.63 0.25
N LYS A 14 8.30 -11.94 0.25
CA LYS A 14 8.27 -12.80 -0.95
C LYS A 14 6.96 -12.74 -1.74
N SER A 15 5.85 -12.36 -1.10
CA SER A 15 4.56 -12.20 -1.77
C SER A 15 4.45 -10.89 -2.57
N HIS A 16 5.42 -9.97 -2.44
CA HIS A 16 5.40 -8.65 -3.07
C HIS A 16 6.64 -8.34 -3.92
N TRP A 17 7.76 -9.03 -3.68
CA TRP A 17 8.98 -8.94 -4.47
C TRP A 17 9.68 -10.30 -4.54
N ASP A 18 10.11 -10.69 -5.72
CA ASP A 18 10.82 -11.94 -5.93
C ASP A 18 12.31 -11.82 -5.55
N LEU A 19 12.62 -12.24 -4.34
CA LEU A 19 13.98 -12.23 -3.79
C LEU A 19 14.92 -13.25 -4.46
N GLU A 20 14.39 -14.25 -5.15
CA GLU A 20 15.21 -15.24 -5.86
C GLU A 20 15.75 -14.65 -7.17
N SER A 21 14.93 -13.79 -7.81
CA SER A 21 15.33 -13.06 -9.03
C SER A 21 16.17 -11.81 -8.74
N ASP A 22 16.09 -11.26 -7.52
CA ASP A 22 16.86 -10.07 -7.11
C ASP A 22 17.50 -10.27 -5.73
N PRO A 23 18.46 -11.19 -5.59
CA PRO A 23 19.18 -11.40 -4.34
C PRO A 23 19.94 -10.13 -3.93
N GLY A 24 19.70 -9.65 -2.70
CA GLY A 24 20.29 -8.41 -2.19
C GLY A 24 19.62 -7.12 -2.65
N TRP A 25 18.43 -7.18 -3.27
CA TRP A 25 17.61 -6.03 -3.68
C TRP A 25 18.32 -5.01 -4.58
N VAL A 26 19.23 -5.45 -5.44
CA VAL A 26 20.01 -4.56 -6.32
C VAL A 26 19.11 -3.87 -7.35
N GLN A 27 18.21 -4.64 -7.98
CA GLN A 27 17.26 -4.09 -8.95
C GLN A 27 16.21 -3.25 -8.25
N PHE A 28 15.74 -3.69 -7.09
CA PHE A 28 14.78 -2.93 -6.27
C PHE A 28 15.35 -1.57 -5.86
N ALA A 29 16.58 -1.52 -5.36
CA ALA A 29 17.24 -0.28 -4.96
C ALA A 29 17.40 0.69 -6.13
N ARG A 30 17.83 0.18 -7.31
CA ARG A 30 17.93 0.98 -8.54
C ARG A 30 16.56 1.54 -8.95
N MET A 31 15.53 0.69 -9.01
CA MET A 31 14.17 1.07 -9.38
C MET A 31 13.61 2.13 -8.43
N THR A 32 13.81 1.95 -7.12
CA THR A 32 13.37 2.89 -6.08
C THR A 32 14.02 4.26 -6.24
N ARG A 33 15.34 4.29 -6.47
CA ARG A 33 16.07 5.55 -6.70
C ARG A 33 15.56 6.27 -7.95
N LEU A 34 15.46 5.57 -9.07
CA LEU A 34 14.95 6.14 -10.33
C LEU A 34 13.52 6.69 -10.18
N ALA A 35 12.63 5.94 -9.52
CA ALA A 35 11.26 6.40 -9.26
C ALA A 35 11.24 7.63 -8.35
N GLY A 36 12.05 7.64 -7.27
CA GLY A 36 12.16 8.79 -6.38
C GLY A 36 12.67 10.05 -7.08
N GLU A 37 13.70 9.91 -7.94
CA GLU A 37 14.23 11.00 -8.77
C GLU A 37 13.16 11.52 -9.75
N ALA A 38 12.44 10.63 -10.44
CA ALA A 38 11.41 10.98 -11.40
C ALA A 38 10.21 11.68 -10.74
N ILE A 39 9.75 11.20 -9.59
CA ILE A 39 8.70 11.85 -8.79
C ILE A 39 9.17 13.24 -8.34
N GLY A 40 10.41 13.36 -7.83
CA GLY A 40 10.97 14.63 -7.38
C GLY A 40 11.11 15.66 -8.50
N ALA A 41 11.40 15.23 -9.73
CA ALA A 41 11.45 16.11 -10.90
C ALA A 41 10.06 16.65 -11.28
N GLU A 42 9.01 15.85 -11.15
CA GLU A 42 7.63 16.27 -11.48
C GLU A 42 6.99 17.13 -10.37
N ALA A 43 7.26 16.81 -9.10
CA ALA A 43 6.69 17.50 -7.95
C ALA A 43 7.73 17.58 -6.80
N PRO A 44 8.62 18.59 -6.81
CA PRO A 44 9.72 18.69 -5.84
C PRO A 44 9.29 18.77 -4.38
N GLY A 45 8.08 19.23 -4.10
CA GLY A 45 7.53 19.34 -2.74
C GLY A 45 6.76 18.11 -2.27
N LEU A 46 6.62 17.07 -3.10
CA LEU A 46 5.88 15.86 -2.76
C LEU A 46 6.74 14.92 -1.93
N THR A 47 6.20 14.44 -0.80
CA THR A 47 6.92 13.48 0.06
C THR A 47 7.05 12.13 -0.66
N ARG A 48 8.29 11.65 -0.80
CA ARG A 48 8.63 10.36 -1.40
C ARG A 48 8.94 9.35 -0.30
N VAL A 49 8.21 8.26 -0.27
CA VAL A 49 8.27 7.29 0.82
C VAL A 49 8.76 5.94 0.28
N LEU A 50 9.73 5.32 0.97
CA LEU A 50 10.07 3.93 0.70
C LEU A 50 8.84 3.06 0.93
N GLY A 51 8.56 2.16 0.02
CA GLY A 51 7.58 1.10 0.22
C GLY A 51 7.80 0.37 1.55
N CYS A 52 6.72 0.19 2.26
CA CYS A 52 6.72 -0.30 3.62
C CYS A 52 7.43 -1.65 3.79
N MET A 53 8.18 -1.78 4.86
CA MET A 53 8.82 -3.05 5.23
C MET A 53 7.83 -3.94 5.99
N ALA A 54 7.71 -5.19 5.57
CA ALA A 54 7.01 -6.25 6.29
C ALA A 54 7.69 -7.61 6.04
N PRO A 55 8.39 -8.16 7.05
CA PRO A 55 8.54 -7.68 8.44
C PRO A 55 9.34 -6.37 8.57
N ILE A 56 9.26 -5.74 9.76
CA ILE A 56 10.12 -4.61 10.13
C ILE A 56 11.56 -5.13 10.21
N ASP A 57 12.43 -4.64 9.33
CA ASP A 57 13.75 -5.20 9.08
C ASP A 57 14.81 -4.09 8.89
N PRO A 58 15.59 -3.77 9.93
CA PRO A 58 16.65 -2.77 9.84
C PRO A 58 17.81 -3.20 8.91
N ASP A 59 18.08 -4.50 8.76
CA ASP A 59 19.14 -4.99 7.90
C ASP A 59 18.79 -4.77 6.42
N PHE A 60 17.55 -5.05 6.03
CA PHE A 60 17.04 -4.70 4.71
C PHE A 60 17.20 -3.20 4.41
N LEU A 61 16.81 -2.33 5.36
CA LEU A 61 16.95 -0.90 5.20
C LEU A 61 18.41 -0.47 5.06
N GLY A 62 19.32 -1.10 5.83
CA GLY A 62 20.77 -0.90 5.72
C GLY A 62 21.32 -1.27 4.35
N VAL A 63 20.85 -2.40 3.77
CA VAL A 63 21.22 -2.83 2.41
C VAL A 63 20.78 -1.80 1.37
N LEU A 64 19.55 -1.29 1.45
CA LEU A 64 19.05 -0.26 0.53
C LEU A 64 19.82 1.06 0.67
N GLY A 65 20.14 1.46 1.90
CA GLY A 65 20.96 2.66 2.17
C GLY A 65 22.34 2.55 1.56
N ALA A 66 23.02 1.42 1.72
CA ALA A 66 24.33 1.15 1.13
C ALA A 66 24.33 1.17 -0.41
N GLN A 67 23.18 0.94 -1.03
CA GLN A 67 22.97 0.99 -2.49
C GLN A 67 22.46 2.37 -2.98
N GLY A 68 22.35 3.37 -2.10
CA GLY A 68 21.93 4.73 -2.45
C GLY A 68 20.43 4.87 -2.77
N ALA A 69 19.60 3.86 -2.45
CA ALA A 69 18.17 3.93 -2.72
C ALA A 69 17.46 5.00 -1.86
N LEU A 70 17.98 5.23 -0.65
CA LEU A 70 17.38 6.17 0.30
C LEU A 70 17.63 7.63 -0.04
N ASP A 71 18.62 7.94 -0.89
CA ASP A 71 19.00 9.33 -1.21
C ASP A 71 17.89 10.08 -1.97
N ALA A 72 17.07 9.35 -2.73
CA ALA A 72 15.95 9.90 -3.49
C ALA A 72 14.63 9.93 -2.70
N LEU A 73 14.63 9.62 -1.41
CA LEU A 73 13.45 9.48 -0.57
C LEU A 73 13.46 10.45 0.61
N ASP A 74 12.27 10.78 1.12
CA ASP A 74 12.06 11.71 2.23
C ASP A 74 11.66 10.99 3.52
N ALA A 75 11.07 9.80 3.42
CA ALA A 75 10.64 8.98 4.55
C ALA A 75 10.74 7.49 4.24
N VAL A 76 10.73 6.67 5.28
CA VAL A 76 10.60 5.20 5.20
C VAL A 76 9.33 4.76 5.89
N ALA A 77 8.79 3.60 5.51
CA ALA A 77 7.57 3.10 6.10
C ALA A 77 7.68 1.65 6.55
N VAL A 78 6.88 1.30 7.55
CA VAL A 78 6.77 -0.06 8.10
C VAL A 78 5.30 -0.48 8.18
N HIS A 79 5.07 -1.79 8.09
CA HIS A 79 3.81 -2.42 8.46
C HIS A 79 3.96 -3.23 9.74
N GLY A 80 2.88 -3.33 10.50
CA GLY A 80 2.84 -4.18 11.67
C GLY A 80 1.44 -4.61 12.05
N PHE A 81 1.31 -5.92 12.23
CA PHE A 81 0.06 -6.59 12.58
C PHE A 81 0.31 -7.47 13.82
N PRO A 82 0.59 -6.83 14.99
CA PRO A 82 0.79 -7.57 16.23
C PRO A 82 -0.45 -8.40 16.55
N LEU A 83 -0.28 -9.56 17.16
CA LEU A 83 -1.31 -10.56 17.45
C LEU A 83 -1.85 -11.32 16.23
N ASP A 84 -1.58 -10.86 15.01
CA ASP A 84 -2.02 -11.49 13.77
C ASP A 84 -0.81 -12.10 13.01
N TRP A 85 -0.30 -11.45 11.95
CA TRP A 85 0.86 -11.99 11.22
C TRP A 85 2.17 -11.87 11.97
N ASN A 86 2.32 -10.81 12.74
CA ASN A 86 3.52 -10.58 13.50
C ASN A 86 3.35 -11.17 14.91
N HIS A 87 4.17 -12.14 15.25
CA HIS A 87 4.11 -12.83 16.53
C HIS A 87 4.83 -12.06 17.66
N TRP A 88 4.74 -10.71 17.67
CA TRP A 88 5.24 -9.87 18.73
C TRP A 88 4.11 -9.13 19.44
N PRO A 89 4.26 -8.84 20.75
CA PRO A 89 3.21 -8.17 21.49
C PRO A 89 2.99 -6.73 21.01
N ILE A 90 1.76 -6.24 21.05
CA ILE A 90 1.42 -4.88 20.62
C ILE A 90 2.27 -3.81 21.29
N ASP A 91 2.65 -4.01 22.54
CA ASP A 91 3.49 -3.09 23.33
C ASP A 91 4.93 -2.96 22.80
N ALA A 92 5.36 -3.82 21.90
CA ALA A 92 6.67 -3.72 21.26
C ALA A 92 6.74 -2.64 20.16
N TRP A 93 5.65 -1.96 19.80
CA TRP A 93 5.66 -0.92 18.78
C TRP A 93 6.78 0.13 18.96
N PRO A 94 6.97 0.75 20.14
CA PRO A 94 8.04 1.74 20.32
C PRO A 94 9.43 1.19 20.05
N GLU A 95 9.70 -0.05 20.46
CA GLU A 95 10.96 -0.74 20.20
C GLU A 95 11.15 -1.00 18.68
N ARG A 96 10.09 -1.46 18.00
CA ARG A 96 10.14 -1.71 16.54
C ARG A 96 10.43 -0.44 15.75
N ILE A 97 9.82 0.69 16.10
CA ILE A 97 10.14 1.98 15.48
C ILE A 97 11.59 2.37 15.77
N ALA A 98 12.05 2.20 17.01
CA ALA A 98 13.41 2.54 17.42
C ALA A 98 14.48 1.74 16.66
N THR A 99 14.23 0.46 16.31
CA THR A 99 15.19 -0.34 15.52
C THR A 99 15.41 0.27 14.13
N ILE A 100 14.38 0.82 13.52
CA ILE A 100 14.50 1.49 12.20
C ILE A 100 15.16 2.87 12.36
N GLN A 101 14.80 3.63 13.38
CA GLN A 101 15.42 4.93 13.67
C GLN A 101 16.92 4.82 14.00
N ALA A 102 17.39 3.65 14.43
CA ALA A 102 18.81 3.40 14.68
C ALA A 102 19.65 3.29 13.38
N VAL A 103 19.02 3.04 12.22
CA VAL A 103 19.71 2.84 10.93
C VAL A 103 19.38 3.90 9.89
N THR A 104 18.49 4.85 10.20
CA THR A 104 18.18 6.00 9.32
C THR A 104 17.74 7.20 10.14
N ASP A 105 18.06 8.39 9.64
CA ASP A 105 17.58 9.67 10.16
C ASP A 105 16.23 10.12 9.56
N LYS A 106 15.71 9.35 8.59
CA LYS A 106 14.44 9.66 7.94
C LYS A 106 13.25 9.39 8.85
N PRO A 107 12.16 10.20 8.72
CA PRO A 107 10.90 9.92 9.42
C PRO A 107 10.39 8.51 9.13
N VAL A 108 9.97 7.79 10.19
CA VAL A 108 9.41 6.44 10.07
C VAL A 108 7.89 6.51 10.12
N TRP A 109 7.23 6.13 9.04
CA TRP A 109 5.78 6.05 8.95
C TRP A 109 5.29 4.64 9.28
N VAL A 110 4.10 4.53 9.84
CA VAL A 110 3.38 3.25 9.97
C VAL A 110 2.26 3.26 8.92
N SER A 111 2.53 2.70 7.76
CA SER A 111 1.62 2.82 6.61
C SER A 111 0.54 1.74 6.57
N GLU A 112 0.69 0.68 7.36
CA GLU A 112 -0.38 -0.24 7.73
C GLU A 112 -0.19 -0.73 9.16
N VAL A 113 -1.24 -0.66 9.93
CA VAL A 113 -1.39 -1.31 11.23
C VAL A 113 -2.83 -1.75 11.40
N GLY A 114 -3.04 -2.90 11.94
CA GLY A 114 -4.38 -3.42 12.17
C GLY A 114 -4.40 -4.58 13.15
N ILE A 115 -5.56 -4.83 13.71
CA ILE A 115 -5.88 -5.99 14.55
C ILE A 115 -7.17 -6.60 14.00
N SER A 116 -7.15 -7.91 13.80
CA SER A 116 -8.31 -8.66 13.33
C SER A 116 -9.42 -8.76 14.38
N THR A 117 -10.67 -8.73 13.93
CA THR A 117 -11.83 -9.07 14.78
C THR A 117 -12.08 -10.56 14.87
N PHE A 118 -11.18 -11.39 14.37
CA PHE A 118 -11.39 -12.82 14.40
C PHE A 118 -11.75 -13.29 15.83
N GLY A 119 -13.00 -13.73 15.98
CA GLY A 119 -13.57 -14.20 17.23
C GLY A 119 -14.09 -13.12 18.20
N ALA A 120 -13.66 -11.86 18.13
CA ALA A 120 -14.12 -10.79 19.02
C ALA A 120 -13.85 -9.38 18.49
N GLU A 121 -14.91 -8.56 18.30
CA GLU A 121 -14.78 -7.16 17.93
C GLU A 121 -14.09 -6.31 19.01
N GLU A 122 -14.22 -6.70 20.28
CA GLU A 122 -13.58 -6.05 21.42
C GLU A 122 -12.06 -6.03 21.32
N VAL A 123 -11.47 -7.06 20.72
CA VAL A 123 -10.01 -7.15 20.53
C VAL A 123 -9.54 -6.10 19.53
N GLN A 124 -10.29 -5.87 18.44
CA GLN A 124 -9.96 -4.82 17.46
C GLN A 124 -10.14 -3.43 18.09
N GLU A 125 -11.22 -3.19 18.82
CA GLU A 125 -11.46 -1.91 19.52
C GLU A 125 -10.34 -1.60 20.50
N TRP A 126 -9.96 -2.57 21.34
CA TRP A 126 -8.83 -2.44 22.28
C TRP A 126 -7.52 -2.19 21.51
N GLY A 127 -7.29 -2.96 20.45
CA GLY A 127 -6.09 -2.84 19.63
C GLY A 127 -5.96 -1.48 18.96
N LEU A 128 -7.07 -0.88 18.50
CA LEU A 128 -7.08 0.47 17.94
C LEU A 128 -6.65 1.50 18.99
N ARG A 129 -7.26 1.47 20.19
CA ARG A 129 -6.90 2.36 21.30
C ARG A 129 -5.44 2.19 21.70
N ARG A 130 -5.01 0.94 21.88
CA ARG A 130 -3.64 0.65 22.30
C ARG A 130 -2.60 1.06 21.26
N THR A 131 -2.87 0.83 19.99
CA THR A 131 -2.01 1.27 18.87
C THR A 131 -1.87 2.80 18.88
N PHE A 132 -2.98 3.52 19.09
CA PHE A 132 -2.96 4.98 19.17
C PHE A 132 -2.05 5.46 20.32
N GLU A 133 -2.23 4.92 21.55
CA GLU A 133 -1.40 5.27 22.70
C GLU A 133 0.09 5.05 22.46
N LEU A 134 0.45 3.98 21.73
CA LEU A 134 1.83 3.61 21.48
C LEU A 134 2.47 4.39 20.34
N LEU A 135 1.73 4.78 19.30
CA LEU A 135 2.27 5.39 18.09
C LEU A 135 2.04 6.89 17.99
N SER A 136 1.03 7.45 18.67
CA SER A 136 0.78 8.89 18.69
C SER A 136 2.03 9.66 19.14
N GLY A 137 2.40 10.66 18.34
CA GLY A 137 3.62 11.45 18.53
C GLY A 137 4.95 10.73 18.21
N ARG A 138 4.94 9.44 17.84
CA ARG A 138 6.14 8.68 17.46
C ARG A 138 6.27 8.47 15.95
N ALA A 139 5.14 8.29 15.28
CA ALA A 139 5.10 8.16 13.82
C ALA A 139 4.33 9.33 13.21
N PRO A 140 4.92 10.09 12.27
CA PRO A 140 4.25 11.26 11.68
C PRO A 140 3.05 10.90 10.79
N ARG A 141 2.97 9.67 10.35
CA ARG A 141 1.83 9.12 9.59
C ARG A 141 1.55 7.70 10.06
N ILE A 142 0.29 7.43 10.32
CA ILE A 142 -0.22 6.12 10.74
C ILE A 142 -1.49 5.86 9.93
N HIS A 143 -1.58 4.70 9.25
CA HIS A 143 -2.79 4.31 8.55
C HIS A 143 -3.29 2.98 9.10
N TRP A 144 -4.55 2.97 9.53
CA TRP A 144 -5.21 1.74 9.97
C TRP A 144 -5.63 0.89 8.76
N TYR A 145 -5.34 -0.38 8.80
CA TYR A 145 -5.72 -1.36 7.80
C TYR A 145 -6.86 -2.24 8.35
N SER A 146 -8.09 -2.21 7.78
CA SER A 146 -8.54 -1.51 6.62
C SER A 146 -9.98 -1.01 6.81
N LEU A 147 -10.62 -0.44 5.77
CA LEU A 147 -12.02 -0.03 5.86
C LEU A 147 -12.96 -1.24 5.85
N TYR A 148 -12.81 -2.15 4.87
CA TYR A 148 -13.67 -3.33 4.72
C TYR A 148 -12.93 -4.61 5.04
N ASP A 149 -13.67 -5.60 5.56
CA ASP A 149 -13.25 -6.98 5.52
C ASP A 149 -13.06 -7.45 4.08
N LEU A 150 -12.17 -8.40 3.86
CA LEU A 150 -12.10 -9.08 2.58
C LEU A 150 -13.36 -9.94 2.39
N PRO A 151 -13.91 -10.01 1.17
CA PRO A 151 -15.03 -10.88 0.88
C PRO A 151 -14.72 -12.33 1.20
N ALA A 152 -15.64 -13.03 1.85
CA ALA A 152 -15.47 -14.45 2.19
C ALA A 152 -15.24 -15.34 0.94
N ALA A 153 -15.74 -14.90 -0.22
CA ALA A 153 -15.51 -15.57 -1.51
C ALA A 153 -14.14 -15.27 -2.13
N TRP A 154 -13.33 -14.37 -1.52
CA TRP A 154 -12.00 -14.08 -2.00
C TRP A 154 -11.14 -15.35 -1.96
N PRO A 155 -10.47 -15.72 -3.06
CA PRO A 155 -9.61 -16.88 -3.04
C PRO A 155 -8.51 -16.64 -2.00
N ALA A 156 -8.38 -17.57 -1.04
CA ALA A 156 -7.25 -17.53 -0.13
C ALA A 156 -5.97 -17.52 -0.97
N THR A 157 -5.08 -16.59 -0.68
CA THR A 157 -3.84 -16.38 -1.43
C THR A 157 -2.84 -17.54 -1.26
N THR A 158 -3.17 -18.52 -0.43
CA THR A 158 -2.39 -19.73 -0.22
C THR A 158 -3.04 -20.95 -0.89
N ARG A 159 -2.22 -21.84 -1.44
CA ARG A 159 -2.65 -23.13 -2.00
C ARG A 159 -3.23 -24.07 -0.93
N HIS A 160 -3.04 -23.74 0.32
CA HIS A 160 -3.53 -24.52 1.46
C HIS A 160 -4.75 -23.81 2.03
N ARG A 161 -5.80 -24.59 2.28
CA ARG A 161 -6.89 -24.13 3.13
C ARG A 161 -6.31 -23.89 4.52
N GLU A 162 -6.18 -22.63 4.87
CA GLU A 162 -5.76 -22.26 6.20
C GLU A 162 -6.81 -22.72 7.22
N ALA A 163 -6.35 -23.25 8.34
CA ALA A 163 -7.24 -23.58 9.44
C ALA A 163 -7.89 -22.27 9.95
N GLU A 164 -9.16 -22.36 10.33
CA GLU A 164 -9.84 -21.25 10.97
C GLU A 164 -9.03 -20.76 12.17
N GLY A 165 -8.77 -19.45 12.23
CA GLY A 165 -7.93 -18.83 13.26
C GLY A 165 -6.45 -18.74 12.92
N SER A 166 -6.00 -19.25 11.79
CA SER A 166 -4.65 -18.97 11.29
C SER A 166 -4.46 -17.50 10.99
N SER A 167 -3.20 -17.05 10.92
CA SER A 167 -2.87 -15.65 10.57
C SER A 167 -3.45 -15.23 9.22
N TYR A 168 -3.47 -16.13 8.24
CA TYR A 168 -4.07 -15.87 6.92
C TYR A 168 -5.58 -15.73 6.98
N TYR A 169 -6.26 -16.59 7.73
CA TYR A 169 -7.70 -16.49 7.91
C TYR A 169 -8.10 -15.19 8.57
N ARG A 170 -7.31 -14.71 9.54
CA ARG A 170 -7.54 -13.43 10.24
C ARG A 170 -7.50 -12.23 9.30
N HIS A 171 -6.78 -12.31 8.18
CA HIS A 171 -6.74 -11.25 7.16
C HIS A 171 -8.13 -10.87 6.65
N PHE A 172 -9.06 -11.82 6.59
CA PHE A 172 -10.42 -11.57 6.16
C PHE A 172 -11.21 -10.68 7.12
N HIS A 173 -10.73 -10.46 8.33
CA HIS A 173 -11.43 -9.77 9.42
C HIS A 173 -10.74 -8.49 9.91
N MET A 174 -9.91 -7.86 9.07
CA MET A 174 -9.16 -6.63 9.43
C MET A 174 -9.97 -5.35 9.29
N GLY A 175 -11.06 -5.36 8.52
CA GLY A 175 -11.87 -4.18 8.26
C GLY A 175 -12.50 -3.58 9.52
N LEU A 176 -12.72 -2.26 9.48
CA LEU A 176 -13.59 -1.55 10.42
C LEU A 176 -15.07 -1.84 10.13
N LEU A 177 -15.36 -2.16 8.88
CA LEU A 177 -16.65 -2.64 8.40
C LEU A 177 -16.53 -4.10 7.99
N ASP A 178 -17.60 -4.87 8.10
CA ASP A 178 -17.65 -6.19 7.50
C ASP A 178 -17.69 -6.13 5.96
N GLU A 179 -17.68 -7.29 5.30
CA GLU A 179 -17.72 -7.37 3.82
C GLU A 179 -19.00 -6.76 3.20
N HIS A 180 -20.06 -6.57 4.00
CA HIS A 180 -21.33 -5.97 3.59
C HIS A 180 -21.47 -4.48 3.97
N GLY A 181 -20.40 -3.88 4.52
CA GLY A 181 -20.39 -2.48 4.92
C GLY A 181 -21.02 -2.19 6.28
N ARG A 182 -21.31 -3.20 7.10
CA ARG A 182 -21.85 -3.01 8.44
C ARG A 182 -20.75 -2.61 9.42
N PRO A 183 -20.91 -1.53 10.20
CA PRO A 183 -19.87 -1.04 11.09
C PRO A 183 -19.66 -1.97 12.29
N LYS A 184 -18.41 -2.35 12.52
CA LYS A 184 -17.94 -3.03 13.72
C LYS A 184 -17.73 -2.05 14.87
N ARG A 185 -17.44 -2.53 16.08
CA ARG A 185 -17.24 -1.68 17.27
C ARG A 185 -16.14 -0.63 17.07
N ALA A 186 -15.00 -1.02 16.51
CA ALA A 186 -13.89 -0.11 16.26
C ALA A 186 -14.24 1.02 15.28
N ALA A 187 -15.11 0.77 14.29
CA ALA A 187 -15.59 1.80 13.37
C ALA A 187 -16.32 2.94 14.10
N ARG A 188 -17.11 2.61 15.12
CA ARG A 188 -17.94 3.57 15.87
C ARG A 188 -17.11 4.58 16.66
N ILE A 189 -15.88 4.21 17.03
CA ILE A 189 -14.98 5.06 17.80
C ILE A 189 -13.84 5.63 16.97
N PHE A 190 -13.70 5.22 15.71
CA PHE A 190 -12.57 5.63 14.86
C PHE A 190 -12.45 7.14 14.71
N HIS A 191 -13.57 7.86 14.73
CA HIS A 191 -13.60 9.33 14.66
C HIS A 191 -12.79 10.01 15.80
N GLU A 192 -12.59 9.35 16.96
CA GLU A 192 -11.76 9.85 18.04
C GLU A 192 -10.27 9.90 17.66
N PHE A 193 -9.85 9.03 16.73
CA PHE A 193 -8.47 8.84 16.28
C PHE A 193 -8.18 9.41 14.88
N ALA A 194 -9.23 9.66 14.09
CA ALA A 194 -9.13 10.14 12.71
C ALA A 194 -8.30 11.43 12.51
N PRO A 195 -8.15 12.35 13.48
CA PRO A 195 -7.24 13.48 13.34
C PRO A 195 -5.76 13.09 13.20
N GLU A 196 -5.33 11.96 13.80
CA GLU A 196 -3.96 11.46 13.75
C GLU A 196 -3.83 10.22 12.86
N PHE A 197 -4.84 9.34 12.86
CA PHE A 197 -4.87 8.14 12.04
C PHE A 197 -5.50 8.40 10.68
N GLY A 198 -4.79 7.98 9.63
CA GLY A 198 -5.37 7.76 8.31
C GLY A 198 -5.95 6.34 8.20
N LEU A 199 -6.50 6.06 7.06
CA LEU A 199 -7.07 4.76 6.72
C LEU A 199 -6.37 4.20 5.48
N CYS A 200 -5.96 2.94 5.54
CA CYS A 200 -5.51 2.21 4.37
C CYS A 200 -6.71 1.53 3.73
N GLN A 201 -7.03 1.89 2.49
CA GLN A 201 -8.04 1.20 1.69
C GLN A 201 -7.54 1.02 0.27
N TRP A 202 -7.35 -0.21 -0.10
CA TRP A 202 -7.01 -0.57 -1.46
C TRP A 202 -8.29 -0.78 -2.28
N PHE A 203 -8.40 -0.09 -3.41
CA PHE A 203 -9.51 -0.28 -4.35
C PHE A 203 -9.06 -1.16 -5.50
N HIS A 204 -9.79 -2.24 -5.74
CA HIS A 204 -9.57 -3.08 -6.90
C HIS A 204 -9.94 -2.36 -8.19
N PHE A 205 -9.44 -2.84 -9.31
CA PHE A 205 -9.81 -2.28 -10.60
C PHE A 205 -11.33 -2.27 -10.80
N GLN A 206 -11.91 -1.08 -11.02
CA GLN A 206 -13.35 -0.84 -11.12
C GLN A 206 -14.16 -1.24 -9.87
N ASP A 207 -13.58 -1.10 -8.69
CA ASP A 207 -14.26 -1.42 -7.42
C ASP A 207 -15.57 -0.62 -7.28
N HIS A 208 -16.68 -1.35 -7.24
CA HIS A 208 -18.02 -0.76 -7.13
C HIS A 208 -18.27 -0.10 -5.76
N ARG A 209 -17.47 -0.40 -4.75
CA ARG A 209 -17.57 0.15 -3.39
C ARG A 209 -16.94 1.53 -3.24
N LEU A 210 -16.26 2.06 -4.27
CA LEU A 210 -15.49 3.31 -4.16
C LEU A 210 -16.32 4.46 -3.58
N ASP A 211 -17.53 4.71 -4.12
CA ASP A 211 -18.36 5.84 -3.71
C ASP A 211 -18.90 5.65 -2.27
N ASP A 212 -19.26 4.41 -1.90
CA ASP A 212 -19.68 4.07 -0.55
C ASP A 212 -18.54 4.18 0.45
N ALA A 213 -17.34 3.75 0.06
CA ALA A 213 -16.14 3.89 0.88
C ALA A 213 -15.81 5.37 1.17
N VAL A 214 -15.84 6.21 0.15
CA VAL A 214 -15.62 7.66 0.28
C VAL A 214 -16.63 8.29 1.23
N ARG A 215 -17.91 7.99 1.07
CA ARG A 215 -18.96 8.48 1.97
C ARG A 215 -18.71 8.05 3.41
N THR A 216 -18.43 6.77 3.64
CA THR A 216 -18.17 6.22 4.97
C THR A 216 -16.92 6.81 5.61
N MET A 217 -15.82 6.94 4.87
CA MET A 217 -14.61 7.58 5.38
C MET A 217 -14.85 9.03 5.81
N ARG A 218 -15.66 9.77 5.04
CA ARG A 218 -16.05 11.14 5.39
C ARG A 218 -16.87 11.18 6.69
N GLU A 219 -17.86 10.31 6.82
CA GLU A 219 -18.71 10.20 8.02
C GLU A 219 -17.89 9.81 9.27
N MET A 220 -16.85 8.99 9.09
CA MET A 220 -15.91 8.62 10.15
C MET A 220 -14.88 9.72 10.47
N GLY A 221 -14.89 10.86 9.78
CA GLY A 221 -13.94 11.95 9.99
C GLY A 221 -12.51 11.69 9.48
N VAL A 222 -12.33 10.67 8.64
CA VAL A 222 -11.05 10.36 8.00
C VAL A 222 -10.57 11.56 7.17
N ARG A 223 -9.30 11.93 7.30
CA ARG A 223 -8.66 12.98 6.51
C ARG A 223 -7.56 12.46 5.61
N ARG A 224 -6.92 11.37 5.99
CA ARG A 224 -5.77 10.78 5.31
C ARG A 224 -6.10 9.38 4.83
N VAL A 225 -5.83 9.12 3.56
CA VAL A 225 -6.10 7.82 2.94
C VAL A 225 -4.83 7.31 2.26
N ARG A 226 -4.46 6.08 2.55
CA ARG A 226 -3.47 5.37 1.75
C ARG A 226 -4.18 4.41 0.80
N THR A 227 -3.86 4.50 -0.48
CA THR A 227 -4.40 3.64 -1.54
C THR A 227 -3.34 3.30 -2.56
N GLY A 228 -3.67 2.49 -3.56
CA GLY A 228 -2.75 2.10 -4.62
C GLY A 228 -3.18 2.51 -6.02
N LEU A 229 -2.19 2.76 -6.86
CA LEU A 229 -2.30 2.78 -8.31
C LEU A 229 -1.33 1.72 -8.84
N SER A 230 -1.88 0.58 -9.24
CA SER A 230 -1.09 -0.58 -9.67
C SER A 230 -0.52 -0.36 -11.08
N TRP A 231 0.81 -0.47 -11.23
CA TRP A 231 1.43 -0.43 -12.56
C TRP A 231 0.99 -1.61 -13.43
N ALA A 232 0.74 -2.77 -12.82
CA ALA A 232 0.19 -3.93 -13.53
C ALA A 232 -1.20 -3.64 -14.14
N ASP A 233 -2.03 -2.84 -13.45
CA ASP A 233 -3.35 -2.46 -13.95
C ASP A 233 -3.30 -1.39 -15.05
N TRP A 234 -2.22 -0.60 -15.13
CA TRP A 234 -2.09 0.50 -16.09
C TRP A 234 -2.30 0.06 -17.57
N PHE A 235 -2.00 -1.18 -17.86
CA PHE A 235 -2.12 -1.75 -19.20
C PHE A 235 -3.50 -2.38 -19.50
N ARG A 236 -4.40 -2.35 -18.52
CA ARG A 236 -5.78 -2.86 -18.71
C ARG A 236 -6.61 -1.87 -19.52
N PRO A 237 -7.58 -2.33 -20.31
CA PRO A 237 -8.59 -1.47 -20.92
C PRO A 237 -9.26 -0.59 -19.84
N ASP A 238 -9.52 0.68 -20.16
CA ASP A 238 -10.17 1.67 -19.29
C ASP A 238 -9.45 1.99 -17.96
N CYS A 239 -8.21 1.55 -17.79
CA CYS A 239 -7.46 1.81 -16.55
C CYS A 239 -7.29 3.30 -16.28
N GLU A 240 -7.02 4.10 -17.30
CA GLU A 240 -6.88 5.54 -17.19
C GLU A 240 -8.16 6.19 -16.64
N ALA A 241 -9.31 5.81 -17.19
CA ALA A 241 -10.62 6.28 -16.71
C ALA A 241 -10.91 5.82 -15.28
N TRP A 242 -10.49 4.61 -14.92
CA TRP A 242 -10.62 4.10 -13.56
C TRP A 242 -9.75 4.87 -12.57
N PHE A 243 -8.48 5.09 -12.88
CA PHE A 243 -7.58 5.87 -12.02
C PHE A 243 -8.07 7.31 -11.86
N ASP A 244 -8.58 7.94 -12.92
CA ASP A 244 -9.20 9.26 -12.87
C ASP A 244 -10.43 9.29 -11.95
N ARG A 245 -11.28 8.26 -12.02
CA ARG A 245 -12.44 8.13 -11.14
C ARG A 245 -12.02 7.97 -9.69
N GLN A 246 -11.07 7.08 -9.41
CA GLN A 246 -10.56 6.82 -8.07
C GLN A 246 -9.95 8.10 -7.46
N MET A 247 -9.06 8.77 -8.18
CA MET A 247 -8.38 9.95 -7.67
C MET A 247 -9.32 11.14 -7.50
N ARG A 248 -10.32 11.32 -8.38
CA ARG A 248 -11.37 12.34 -8.20
C ARG A 248 -12.26 12.06 -6.99
N ALA A 249 -12.64 10.80 -6.77
CA ALA A 249 -13.45 10.43 -5.61
C ALA A 249 -12.72 10.67 -4.29
N LEU A 250 -11.38 10.58 -4.29
CA LEU A 250 -10.52 10.78 -3.13
C LEU A 250 -9.97 12.22 -2.99
N ASP A 251 -10.37 13.16 -3.82
CA ASP A 251 -9.76 14.51 -3.90
C ASP A 251 -9.91 15.33 -2.60
N GLU A 252 -10.91 15.04 -1.80
CA GLU A 252 -11.13 15.69 -0.50
C GLU A 252 -10.16 15.22 0.61
N PHE A 253 -9.45 14.10 0.38
CA PHE A 253 -8.52 13.52 1.35
C PHE A 253 -7.07 13.85 1.03
N ASP A 254 -6.22 13.82 2.06
CA ASP A 254 -4.77 13.78 1.93
C ASP A 254 -4.37 12.37 1.54
N VAL A 255 -4.03 12.15 0.26
CA VAL A 255 -3.80 10.81 -0.28
C VAL A 255 -2.32 10.47 -0.30
N THR A 256 -1.95 9.38 0.38
CA THR A 256 -0.70 8.67 0.15
C THR A 256 -0.94 7.62 -0.94
N VAL A 257 -0.40 7.83 -2.13
CA VAL A 257 -0.54 6.88 -3.23
C VAL A 257 0.63 5.89 -3.24
N THR A 258 0.34 4.61 -3.31
CA THR A 258 1.35 3.55 -3.46
C THR A 258 1.41 3.10 -4.92
N PHE A 259 2.60 3.16 -5.52
CA PHE A 259 2.90 2.63 -6.85
C PHE A 259 3.57 1.28 -6.71
N CYS A 260 3.03 0.23 -7.29
CA CYS A 260 3.60 -1.11 -7.18
C CYS A 260 3.08 -2.06 -8.27
N PHE A 261 3.60 -3.28 -8.22
CA PHE A 261 3.28 -4.44 -9.04
C PHE A 261 3.73 -4.31 -10.51
N THR A 262 4.65 -5.18 -10.87
CA THR A 262 5.17 -5.26 -12.25
C THR A 262 4.11 -5.90 -13.16
N PRO A 263 3.81 -5.30 -14.32
CA PRO A 263 3.01 -5.98 -15.34
C PRO A 263 3.72 -7.26 -15.80
N GLU A 264 3.00 -8.36 -15.98
CA GLU A 264 3.58 -9.65 -16.33
C GLU A 264 4.50 -9.61 -17.57
N HIS A 265 4.13 -8.81 -18.59
CA HIS A 265 4.91 -8.66 -19.82
C HIS A 265 6.11 -7.72 -19.69
N ARG A 266 6.31 -7.08 -18.55
CA ARG A 266 7.43 -6.17 -18.22
C ARG A 266 8.35 -6.73 -17.15
N GLY A 267 7.93 -7.81 -16.49
CA GLY A 267 8.74 -8.50 -15.50
C GLY A 267 9.83 -9.38 -16.11
N THR A 268 10.84 -9.72 -15.34
CA THR A 268 11.86 -10.71 -15.70
C THR A 268 11.23 -12.09 -15.92
N TRP A 269 10.04 -12.32 -15.37
CA TRP A 269 9.14 -13.44 -15.64
C TRP A 269 7.68 -13.02 -15.41
N ALA A 270 6.73 -13.82 -15.87
CA ALA A 270 5.32 -13.44 -15.89
C ALA A 270 4.67 -13.54 -14.49
N HIS A 271 4.94 -12.58 -13.63
CA HIS A 271 4.31 -12.41 -12.31
C HIS A 271 4.45 -10.99 -11.79
N HIS A 272 3.49 -10.51 -11.02
CA HIS A 272 3.46 -9.14 -10.49
C HIS A 272 4.55 -8.82 -9.47
N THR A 273 5.16 -9.84 -8.86
CA THR A 273 6.30 -9.70 -7.92
C THR A 273 7.66 -9.71 -8.62
N ALA A 274 7.70 -10.03 -9.91
CA ALA A 274 8.95 -10.08 -10.65
C ALA A 274 9.60 -8.69 -10.73
N PRO A 275 10.93 -8.58 -10.60
CA PRO A 275 11.63 -7.35 -10.92
C PRO A 275 11.32 -6.92 -12.37
N PRO A 276 11.13 -5.61 -12.64
CA PRO A 276 10.96 -5.15 -14.02
C PRO A 276 12.23 -5.37 -14.84
N GLN A 277 12.08 -5.75 -16.10
CA GLN A 277 13.21 -5.87 -17.04
C GLN A 277 13.91 -4.52 -17.24
N VAL A 278 13.13 -3.43 -17.25
CA VAL A 278 13.58 -2.05 -17.44
C VAL A 278 13.03 -1.21 -16.28
N PRO A 279 13.80 -0.98 -15.20
CA PRO A 279 13.36 -0.21 -14.04
C PRO A 279 12.93 1.23 -14.36
N GLU A 280 13.49 1.80 -15.44
CA GLU A 280 13.14 3.13 -15.94
C GLU A 280 11.66 3.25 -16.32
N GLU A 281 11.05 2.17 -16.84
CA GLU A 281 9.63 2.18 -17.20
C GLU A 281 8.71 2.31 -15.98
N PHE A 282 9.10 1.75 -14.83
CA PHE A 282 8.39 1.97 -13.58
C PHE A 282 8.52 3.43 -13.10
N ALA A 283 9.71 4.01 -13.23
CA ALA A 283 9.94 5.42 -12.90
C ALA A 283 9.11 6.36 -13.80
N GLU A 284 9.02 6.05 -15.10
CA GLU A 284 8.18 6.78 -16.06
C GLU A 284 6.69 6.68 -15.69
N PHE A 285 6.22 5.49 -15.28
CA PHE A 285 4.85 5.32 -14.77
C PHE A 285 4.61 6.19 -13.54
N CYS A 286 5.50 6.16 -12.55
CA CYS A 286 5.38 6.99 -11.35
C CYS A 286 5.32 8.49 -11.72
N ALA A 287 6.23 8.96 -12.57
CA ALA A 287 6.25 10.35 -13.06
C ALA A 287 4.94 10.73 -13.77
N ALA A 288 4.42 9.84 -14.64
CA ALA A 288 3.16 10.07 -15.34
C ALA A 288 1.97 10.21 -14.39
N MET A 289 1.90 9.38 -13.34
CA MET A 289 0.85 9.44 -12.33
C MET A 289 0.95 10.72 -11.49
N ILE A 290 2.16 11.12 -11.09
CA ILE A 290 2.37 12.37 -10.36
C ILE A 290 2.04 13.58 -11.24
N ARG A 291 2.46 13.60 -12.49
CA ARG A 291 2.12 14.66 -13.45
C ARG A 291 0.61 14.81 -13.62
N ARG A 292 -0.13 13.69 -13.56
CA ARG A 292 -1.58 13.68 -13.74
C ARG A 292 -2.35 14.10 -12.48
N TYR A 293 -1.89 13.71 -11.29
CA TYR A 293 -2.70 13.79 -10.06
C TYR A 293 -2.10 14.61 -8.92
N ALA A 294 -0.88 15.14 -9.06
CA ALA A 294 -0.28 15.95 -8.00
C ALA A 294 -0.91 17.37 -7.91
N PRO A 295 -0.80 18.04 -6.75
CA PRO A 295 -1.36 19.37 -6.53
C PRO A 295 -0.92 20.42 -7.56
N GLY A 296 -1.87 21.30 -7.98
CA GLY A 296 -1.61 22.42 -8.89
C GLY A 296 -1.82 22.12 -10.38
N ARG A 297 -2.24 20.91 -10.76
CA ARG A 297 -2.51 20.52 -12.16
C ARG A 297 -3.95 20.05 -12.42
N ALA A 298 -4.87 20.28 -11.49
CA ALA A 298 -6.29 19.88 -11.60
C ALA A 298 -7.01 20.43 -12.85
N ASP A 299 -6.50 21.52 -13.44
CA ASP A 299 -7.08 22.13 -14.65
C ASP A 299 -6.74 21.35 -15.95
N ALA A 300 -5.82 20.39 -15.91
CA ALA A 300 -5.39 19.62 -17.08
C ALA A 300 -6.28 18.39 -17.39
N ILE A 301 -7.10 17.94 -16.45
CA ILE A 301 -7.94 16.73 -16.60
C ILE A 301 -9.12 16.98 -17.56
N GLY A 302 -9.49 18.25 -17.77
CA GLY A 302 -10.56 18.64 -18.70
C GLY A 302 -10.18 18.71 -20.19
N ALA A 303 -8.89 18.73 -20.53
CA ALA A 303 -8.41 19.08 -21.86
C ALA A 303 -7.88 17.90 -22.71
N ALA A 304 -7.73 16.70 -22.18
CA ALA A 304 -7.04 15.59 -22.86
C ALA A 304 -7.99 14.45 -23.33
N ALA A 305 -9.21 14.77 -23.76
CA ALA A 305 -10.07 13.80 -24.46
C ALA A 305 -9.80 13.85 -25.98
N GLY A 306 -8.68 13.30 -26.44
CA GLY A 306 -8.40 13.25 -27.87
C GLY A 306 -6.99 12.79 -28.21
N GLY A 307 -6.69 11.53 -28.01
CA GLY A 307 -5.45 10.91 -28.49
C GLY A 307 -5.64 9.42 -28.75
N SER A 308 -5.69 9.03 -30.01
CA SER A 308 -5.88 7.67 -30.52
C SER A 308 -4.77 6.72 -30.06
N ARG A 309 -5.13 5.57 -29.51
CA ARG A 309 -4.24 4.44 -29.20
C ARG A 309 -4.29 3.36 -30.28
N VAL A 310 -3.12 2.82 -30.57
CA VAL A 310 -2.97 1.64 -31.43
C VAL A 310 -3.33 0.40 -30.63
N ALA A 311 -4.28 -0.37 -31.13
CA ALA A 311 -4.76 -1.61 -30.54
C ALA A 311 -3.75 -2.74 -30.78
N GLY A 312 -3.33 -3.39 -29.70
CA GLY A 312 -2.65 -4.68 -29.71
C GLY A 312 -3.31 -5.58 -28.70
N GLY A 313 -4.04 -6.61 -29.19
CA GLY A 313 -4.86 -7.45 -28.36
C GLY A 313 -4.11 -8.56 -27.63
N ALA A 314 -4.62 -8.93 -26.49
CA ALA A 314 -4.84 -10.28 -25.95
C ALA A 314 -5.45 -10.12 -24.56
N GLU A 315 -6.55 -10.80 -24.28
CA GLU A 315 -7.14 -10.86 -22.94
C GLU A 315 -6.24 -11.65 -21.99
N PRO A 316 -5.90 -11.14 -20.82
CA PRO A 316 -5.44 -11.97 -19.72
C PRO A 316 -6.52 -12.08 -18.64
N SER A 317 -6.69 -13.31 -18.23
CA SER A 317 -7.55 -13.77 -17.16
C SER A 317 -7.23 -13.11 -15.81
N ILE A 318 -8.29 -12.94 -15.05
CA ILE A 318 -8.35 -12.46 -13.67
C ILE A 318 -7.35 -13.19 -12.77
N GLY A 319 -6.39 -12.45 -12.17
CA GLY A 319 -5.45 -13.02 -11.22
C GLY A 319 -4.58 -11.99 -10.51
N VAL A 320 -5.15 -11.11 -9.68
CA VAL A 320 -4.36 -10.11 -8.91
C VAL A 320 -3.92 -10.62 -7.54
N PHE A 321 -4.33 -11.81 -7.12
CA PHE A 321 -3.84 -12.48 -5.91
C PHE A 321 -3.78 -14.00 -6.09
N GLU A 322 -3.07 -14.49 -7.11
CA GLU A 322 -2.75 -15.92 -7.19
C GLU A 322 -1.25 -16.17 -7.19
N ARG A 323 -0.85 -16.94 -6.18
CA ARG A 323 0.32 -17.81 -6.05
C ARG A 323 1.65 -17.20 -5.63
N ALA A 324 1.90 -17.22 -4.33
CA ALA A 324 3.25 -17.51 -3.85
C ALA A 324 3.40 -19.04 -3.74
N ASP A 325 4.17 -19.62 -4.65
CA ASP A 325 4.60 -21.02 -4.58
C ASP A 325 5.67 -21.11 -3.48
N VAL A 326 5.32 -21.64 -2.32
CA VAL A 326 6.31 -22.05 -1.32
C VAL A 326 6.88 -23.38 -1.77
N GLY A 327 7.96 -23.30 -2.57
CA GLY A 327 8.79 -24.45 -2.91
C GLY A 327 9.42 -25.08 -1.66
N ARG A 328 9.44 -26.38 -1.66
CA ARG A 328 9.97 -27.32 -0.67
C ARG A 328 11.39 -26.96 -0.18
N GLY A 329 11.56 -27.00 1.13
CA GLY A 329 12.81 -27.00 1.85
C GLY A 329 12.49 -27.06 3.34
#